data_aa73e1ed93db68ba3a256b9d288fbc88
#
_entry.id   aa73e1ed93db68ba3a256b9d288fbc88
#
_cell.length_a   1.000
_cell.length_b   1.000
_cell.length_c   1.000
_cell.angle_alpha   90.00
_cell.angle_beta   90.00
_cell.angle_gamma   90.00
#
_symmetry.space_group_name_H-M   'P 1'
#
loop_
_entity.id
_entity.type
_entity.pdbx_description
1 polymer ?
#
loop_
_entity_poly.entity_id
_entity_poly.type
_entity_poly.pdbx_seq_one_letter_code
_entity_poly.pdbx_strand_id
1 'polypeptide(L)'
;GFTGQFSLGHAGFMSIGAYTCALITMRIPTIWGFLLGILAAIILSGIAGLVVGLPTLRLRGDYLAIATLGFAEIIRIIFVNLEITNGAAGLSGIPQFVNWPWMFFFTAGTVLLISNFIKSTHGRACISIREDEIASETMGVATTRYKVTAFIVGSCFAGMAGALYASYFYVVKPDLFGFMKSIDILIILVF
;
A
#
# COMPACT_ATOMS: atom_id res chain seq x y z
N GLY A 1 -6.06 -4.17 -11.03
CA GLY A 1 -4.93 -5.03 -11.25
C GLY A 1 -5.27 -6.49 -11.55
N PHE A 2 -4.47 -7.43 -11.05
CA PHE A 2 -4.54 -8.87 -11.40
C PHE A 2 -5.81 -9.60 -10.94
N THR A 3 -6.57 -9.03 -10.01
CA THR A 3 -7.87 -9.56 -9.53
C THR A 3 -9.07 -8.84 -10.13
N GLY A 4 -8.89 -7.97 -11.12
CA GLY A 4 -9.96 -7.14 -11.67
C GLY A 4 -10.49 -6.07 -10.71
N GLN A 5 -9.86 -5.90 -9.54
CA GLN A 5 -10.28 -4.92 -8.54
C GLN A 5 -9.70 -3.54 -8.86
N PHE A 6 -10.59 -2.56 -8.86
CA PHE A 6 -10.26 -1.16 -9.00
C PHE A 6 -10.24 -0.51 -7.63
N SER A 7 -9.08 -0.10 -7.14
CA SER A 7 -8.91 0.50 -5.82
C SER A 7 -8.21 1.85 -5.92
N LEU A 8 -8.72 2.85 -5.23
CA LEU A 8 -8.15 4.19 -5.11
C LEU A 8 -7.52 4.44 -3.72
N GLY A 9 -7.37 3.38 -2.91
CA GLY A 9 -6.88 3.48 -1.54
C GLY A 9 -5.36 3.40 -1.37
N HIS A 10 -4.58 3.22 -2.44
CA HIS A 10 -3.14 2.94 -2.35
C HIS A 10 -2.35 4.07 -1.69
N ALA A 11 -2.72 5.34 -1.90
CA ALA A 11 -2.07 6.48 -1.26
C ALA A 11 -2.22 6.46 0.28
N GLY A 12 -3.36 5.99 0.80
CA GLY A 12 -3.57 5.82 2.24
C GLY A 12 -2.60 4.80 2.84
N PHE A 13 -2.42 3.63 2.23
CA PHE A 13 -1.46 2.63 2.70
C PHE A 13 -0.01 3.11 2.55
N MET A 14 0.29 3.85 1.50
CA MET A 14 1.58 4.50 1.30
C MET A 14 1.86 5.51 2.41
N SER A 15 0.86 6.28 2.86
CA SER A 15 1.00 7.21 3.98
C SER A 15 1.31 6.50 5.30
N ILE A 16 0.62 5.38 5.61
CA ILE A 16 0.92 4.57 6.79
C ILE A 16 2.39 4.13 6.79
N GLY A 17 2.87 3.62 5.66
CA GLY A 17 4.26 3.19 5.53
C GLY A 17 5.25 4.34 5.69
N ALA A 18 4.98 5.49 5.08
CA ALA A 18 5.82 6.68 5.15
C ALA A 18 5.96 7.19 6.59
N TYR A 19 4.84 7.38 7.30
CA TYR A 19 4.86 7.86 8.68
C TYR A 19 5.48 6.85 9.63
N THR A 20 5.19 5.57 9.49
CA THR A 20 5.77 4.52 10.33
C THR A 20 7.29 4.47 10.20
N CYS A 21 7.80 4.47 8.99
CA CYS A 21 9.24 4.47 8.75
C CYS A 21 9.90 5.75 9.24
N ALA A 22 9.28 6.92 8.98
CA ALA A 22 9.78 8.21 9.44
C ALA A 22 9.93 8.27 10.96
N LEU A 23 8.89 7.86 11.70
CA LEU A 23 8.90 7.88 13.17
C LEU A 23 9.97 6.95 13.76
N ILE A 24 10.18 5.77 13.17
CA ILE A 24 11.20 4.82 13.65
C ILE A 24 12.60 5.34 13.32
N THR A 25 12.83 5.84 12.10
CA THR A 25 14.14 6.35 11.66
C THR A 25 14.55 7.63 12.38
N MET A 26 13.61 8.48 12.76
CA MET A 26 13.89 9.66 13.56
C MET A 26 14.31 9.30 14.99
N ARG A 27 13.79 8.19 15.56
CA ARG A 27 14.19 7.72 16.89
C ARG A 27 15.49 6.93 16.89
N ILE A 28 15.74 6.16 15.83
CA ILE A 28 16.92 5.30 15.66
C ILE A 28 17.56 5.66 14.31
N PRO A 29 18.41 6.71 14.25
CA PRO A 29 19.03 7.19 13.02
C PRO A 29 20.18 6.27 12.57
N THR A 30 19.89 5.00 12.40
CA THR A 30 20.83 3.97 11.94
C THR A 30 20.21 3.19 10.78
N ILE A 31 21.07 2.53 9.98
CA ILE A 31 20.60 1.67 8.89
C ILE A 31 19.69 0.53 9.39
N TRP A 32 19.94 0.04 10.59
CA TRP A 32 19.10 -0.96 11.26
C TRP A 32 17.73 -0.40 11.62
N GLY A 33 17.66 0.86 12.08
CA GLY A 33 16.40 1.56 12.33
C GLY A 33 15.59 1.75 11.05
N PHE A 34 16.26 2.03 9.93
CA PHE A 34 15.62 2.11 8.61
C PHE A 34 15.04 0.76 8.17
N LEU A 35 15.80 -0.34 8.28
CA LEU A 35 15.30 -1.67 7.93
C LEU A 35 14.12 -2.09 8.81
N LEU A 36 14.20 -1.84 10.12
CA LEU A 36 13.08 -2.06 11.04
C LEU A 36 11.88 -1.18 10.67
N GLY A 37 12.12 0.06 10.24
CA GLY A 37 11.09 0.99 9.77
C GLY A 37 10.35 0.45 8.54
N ILE A 38 11.07 -0.08 7.55
CA ILE A 38 10.45 -0.73 6.37
C ILE A 38 9.62 -1.95 6.79
N LEU A 39 10.15 -2.80 7.65
CA LEU A 39 9.47 -4.01 8.10
C LEU A 39 8.18 -3.66 8.85
N ALA A 40 8.23 -2.69 9.77
CA ALA A 40 7.07 -2.19 10.47
C ALA A 40 6.05 -1.53 9.51
N ALA A 41 6.52 -0.78 8.51
CA ALA A 41 5.68 -0.17 7.48
C ALA A 41 4.91 -1.24 6.68
N ILE A 42 5.57 -2.32 6.27
CA ILE A 42 4.95 -3.45 5.56
C ILE A 42 3.87 -4.10 6.43
N ILE A 43 4.18 -4.39 7.70
CA ILE A 43 3.26 -5.05 8.61
C ILE A 43 2.04 -4.18 8.89
N LEU A 44 2.24 -2.91 9.26
CA LEU A 44 1.13 -2.01 9.60
C LEU A 44 0.26 -1.70 8.38
N SER A 45 0.85 -1.50 7.20
CA SER A 45 0.08 -1.33 5.97
C SER A 45 -0.67 -2.61 5.58
N GLY A 46 -0.10 -3.79 5.83
CA GLY A 46 -0.77 -5.07 5.62
C GLY A 46 -1.96 -5.27 6.56
N ILE A 47 -1.81 -4.94 7.85
CA ILE A 47 -2.91 -4.97 8.83
C ILE A 47 -4.00 -3.99 8.43
N ALA A 48 -3.65 -2.75 8.08
CA ALA A 48 -4.62 -1.77 7.58
C ALA A 48 -5.32 -2.27 6.30
N GLY A 49 -4.57 -2.90 5.38
CA GLY A 49 -5.12 -3.54 4.19
C GLY A 49 -6.11 -4.65 4.51
N LEU A 50 -5.86 -5.44 5.56
CA LEU A 50 -6.79 -6.46 6.02
C LEU A 50 -8.06 -5.82 6.61
N VAL A 51 -7.92 -4.82 7.47
CA VAL A 51 -9.04 -4.11 8.12
C VAL A 51 -9.94 -3.44 7.07
N VAL A 52 -9.34 -2.79 6.07
CA VAL A 52 -10.06 -2.14 4.99
C VAL A 52 -10.60 -3.16 3.99
N GLY A 53 -9.80 -4.17 3.64
CA GLY A 53 -10.14 -5.17 2.64
C GLY A 53 -11.34 -6.02 3.01
N LEU A 54 -11.45 -6.46 4.27
CA LEU A 54 -12.55 -7.33 4.70
C LEU A 54 -13.95 -6.76 4.42
N PRO A 55 -14.27 -5.50 4.77
CA PRO A 55 -15.57 -4.92 4.46
C PRO A 55 -15.69 -4.48 3.00
N THR A 56 -14.64 -3.90 2.41
CA THR A 56 -14.74 -3.29 1.08
C THR A 56 -14.77 -4.30 -0.07
N LEU A 57 -14.10 -5.45 0.09
CA LEU A 57 -14.03 -6.46 -0.98
C LEU A 57 -15.32 -7.27 -1.18
N ARG A 58 -16.33 -7.02 -0.35
CA ARG A 58 -17.71 -7.47 -0.59
C ARG A 58 -18.44 -6.59 -1.61
N LEU A 59 -17.93 -5.37 -1.83
CA LEU A 59 -18.45 -4.44 -2.82
C LEU A 59 -17.88 -4.80 -4.21
N ARG A 60 -18.65 -4.52 -5.26
CA ARG A 60 -18.26 -4.81 -6.65
C ARG A 60 -18.10 -3.51 -7.44
N GLY A 61 -17.19 -3.55 -8.42
CA GLY A 61 -17.01 -2.45 -9.39
C GLY A 61 -16.63 -1.12 -8.73
N ASP A 62 -17.33 -0.06 -9.12
CA ASP A 62 -17.05 1.32 -8.72
C ASP A 62 -17.27 1.59 -7.23
N TYR A 63 -18.17 0.85 -6.58
CA TYR A 63 -18.39 0.97 -5.13
C TYR A 63 -17.14 0.60 -4.32
N LEU A 64 -16.35 -0.36 -4.80
CA LEU A 64 -15.07 -0.70 -4.19
C LEU A 64 -14.09 0.47 -4.28
N ALA A 65 -14.02 1.14 -5.44
CA ALA A 65 -13.14 2.28 -5.65
C ALA A 65 -13.50 3.45 -4.70
N ILE A 66 -14.79 3.77 -4.60
CA ILE A 66 -15.31 4.83 -3.71
C ILE A 66 -15.02 4.50 -2.24
N ALA A 67 -15.28 3.26 -1.82
CA ALA A 67 -15.04 2.84 -0.45
C ALA A 67 -13.54 2.90 -0.08
N THR A 68 -12.65 2.41 -0.95
CA THR A 68 -11.21 2.44 -0.71
C THR A 68 -10.66 3.86 -0.71
N LEU A 69 -11.21 4.76 -1.53
CA LEU A 69 -10.91 6.18 -1.49
C LEU A 69 -11.32 6.81 -0.15
N GLY A 70 -12.54 6.53 0.31
CA GLY A 70 -13.02 7.01 1.60
C GLY A 70 -12.12 6.57 2.75
N PHE A 71 -11.66 5.32 2.75
CA PHE A 71 -10.69 4.84 3.75
C PHE A 71 -9.33 5.53 3.65
N ALA A 72 -8.83 5.79 2.44
CA ALA A 72 -7.58 6.55 2.27
C ALA A 72 -7.69 7.95 2.86
N GLU A 73 -8.84 8.61 2.67
CA GLU A 73 -9.09 9.93 3.23
C GLU A 73 -9.24 9.90 4.76
N ILE A 74 -9.88 8.86 5.32
CA ILE A 74 -9.94 8.65 6.77
C ILE A 74 -8.52 8.50 7.34
N ILE A 75 -7.66 7.69 6.71
CA ILE A 75 -6.27 7.52 7.12
C ILE A 75 -5.53 8.86 7.09
N ARG A 76 -5.71 9.66 6.03
CA ARG A 76 -5.12 10.99 5.91
C ARG A 76 -5.57 11.92 7.04
N ILE A 77 -6.87 11.96 7.33
CA ILE A 77 -7.43 12.78 8.41
C ILE A 77 -6.90 12.34 9.77
N ILE A 78 -6.74 11.04 10.01
CA ILE A 78 -6.11 10.53 11.24
C ILE A 78 -4.71 11.11 11.39
N PHE A 79 -3.87 11.07 10.35
CA PHE A 79 -2.51 11.62 10.41
C PHE A 79 -2.48 13.15 10.58
N VAL A 80 -3.47 13.88 10.05
CA VAL A 80 -3.59 15.33 10.27
C VAL A 80 -3.92 15.66 11.73
N ASN A 81 -4.64 14.79 12.45
CA ASN A 81 -5.07 15.04 13.80
C ASN A 81 -4.15 14.41 14.88
N LEU A 82 -3.18 13.58 14.51
CA LEU A 82 -2.24 13.00 15.44
C LEU A 82 -1.10 13.98 15.76
N GLU A 83 -0.88 14.25 17.04
CA GLU A 83 0.23 15.10 17.50
C GLU A 83 1.61 14.49 17.20
N ILE A 84 1.73 13.15 17.25
CA ILE A 84 2.98 12.41 16.99
C ILE A 84 3.48 12.64 15.54
N THR A 85 2.57 12.89 14.61
CA THR A 85 2.88 13.16 13.19
C THR A 85 3.05 14.64 12.89
N ASN A 86 3.04 15.51 13.91
CA ASN A 86 3.08 16.96 13.78
C ASN A 86 1.91 17.53 12.95
N GLY A 87 0.79 16.81 12.95
CA GLY A 87 -0.46 17.23 12.32
C GLY A 87 -0.31 17.57 10.83
N ALA A 88 -0.94 18.66 10.41
CA ALA A 88 -0.92 19.12 9.02
C ALA A 88 0.48 19.58 8.53
N ALA A 89 1.38 19.98 9.43
CA ALA A 89 2.75 20.37 9.09
C ALA A 89 3.59 19.18 8.62
N GLY A 90 3.27 17.98 9.14
CA GLY A 90 3.95 16.75 8.81
C GLY A 90 5.32 16.61 9.46
N LEU A 91 6.04 15.56 9.14
CA LEU A 91 7.37 15.26 9.64
C LEU A 91 8.43 15.77 8.66
N SER A 92 9.44 16.47 9.19
CA SER A 92 10.59 16.98 8.44
C SER A 92 11.89 16.60 9.14
N GLY A 93 13.01 16.56 8.39
CA GLY A 93 14.30 16.18 8.93
C GLY A 93 14.49 14.67 9.11
N ILE A 94 13.81 13.87 8.29
CA ILE A 94 13.94 12.41 8.29
C ILE A 94 15.35 12.05 7.78
N PRO A 95 16.11 11.18 8.46
CA PRO A 95 17.43 10.76 8.01
C PRO A 95 17.38 10.08 6.63
N GLN A 96 18.26 10.49 5.72
CA GLN A 96 18.33 9.91 4.38
C GLN A 96 19.18 8.64 4.40
N PHE A 97 18.52 7.49 4.25
CA PHE A 97 19.20 6.22 4.06
C PHE A 97 19.04 5.67 2.63
N VAL A 98 18.06 6.21 1.88
CA VAL A 98 17.74 5.73 0.53
C VAL A 98 18.56 6.50 -0.51
N ASN A 99 19.41 5.76 -1.21
CA ASN A 99 20.14 6.18 -2.40
C ASN A 99 19.60 5.44 -3.64
N TRP A 100 20.02 5.83 -4.84
CA TRP A 100 19.64 5.17 -6.09
C TRP A 100 19.82 3.64 -6.08
N PRO A 101 20.90 3.04 -5.55
CA PRO A 101 21.04 1.59 -5.45
C PRO A 101 19.97 0.93 -4.59
N TRP A 102 19.59 1.55 -3.46
CA TRP A 102 18.53 1.05 -2.60
C TRP A 102 17.17 1.07 -3.30
N MET A 103 16.84 2.17 -4.00
CA MET A 103 15.63 2.27 -4.82
C MET A 103 15.57 1.16 -5.86
N PHE A 104 16.65 0.96 -6.60
CA PHE A 104 16.74 -0.09 -7.61
C PHE A 104 16.55 -1.49 -7.01
N PHE A 105 17.23 -1.78 -5.89
CA PHE A 105 17.15 -3.08 -5.22
C PHE A 105 15.72 -3.40 -4.76
N PHE A 106 15.06 -2.46 -4.07
CA PHE A 106 13.69 -2.66 -3.60
C PHE A 106 12.68 -2.73 -4.75
N THR A 107 12.86 -1.93 -5.79
CA THR A 107 11.98 -1.98 -6.98
C THR A 107 12.14 -3.31 -7.71
N ALA A 108 13.38 -3.75 -7.98
CA ALA A 108 13.65 -5.03 -8.61
C ALA A 108 13.12 -6.20 -7.76
N GLY A 109 13.33 -6.16 -6.43
CA GLY A 109 12.80 -7.12 -5.49
C GLY A 109 11.27 -7.19 -5.53
N THR A 110 10.60 -6.04 -5.56
CA THR A 110 9.14 -5.94 -5.69
C THR A 110 8.65 -6.60 -6.97
N VAL A 111 9.27 -6.28 -8.10
CA VAL A 111 8.90 -6.86 -9.41
C VAL A 111 9.07 -8.38 -9.39
N LEU A 112 10.18 -8.89 -8.85
CA LEU A 112 10.43 -10.33 -8.73
C LEU A 112 9.40 -11.02 -7.83
N LEU A 113 9.11 -10.45 -6.66
CA LEU A 113 8.13 -11.02 -5.72
C LEU A 113 6.72 -11.04 -6.30
N ILE A 114 6.29 -9.96 -6.93
CA ILE A 114 4.98 -9.87 -7.58
C ILE A 114 4.90 -10.84 -8.77
N SER A 115 5.96 -10.93 -9.59
CA SER A 115 6.01 -11.86 -10.72
C SER A 115 5.90 -13.33 -10.24
N ASN A 116 6.61 -13.69 -9.18
CA ASN A 116 6.52 -15.02 -8.59
C ASN A 116 5.12 -15.28 -8.00
N PHE A 117 4.53 -14.28 -7.33
CA PHE A 117 3.17 -14.38 -6.81
C PHE A 117 2.16 -14.65 -7.93
N ILE A 118 2.24 -13.91 -9.05
CA ILE A 118 1.33 -14.08 -10.18
C ILE A 118 1.45 -15.47 -10.81
N LYS A 119 2.67 -16.02 -10.91
CA LYS A 119 2.92 -17.36 -11.47
C LYS A 119 2.53 -18.48 -10.49
N SER A 120 2.30 -18.18 -9.23
CA SER A 120 1.89 -19.15 -8.21
C SER A 120 0.45 -19.63 -8.42
N THR A 121 0.05 -20.66 -7.66
CA THR A 121 -1.35 -21.15 -7.65
C THR A 121 -2.32 -20.06 -7.21
N HIS A 122 -1.92 -19.24 -6.22
CA HIS A 122 -2.71 -18.11 -5.75
C HIS A 122 -2.89 -17.03 -6.82
N GLY A 123 -1.81 -16.73 -7.56
CA GLY A 123 -1.88 -15.75 -8.65
C GLY A 123 -2.78 -16.21 -9.79
N ARG A 124 -2.72 -17.50 -10.16
CA ARG A 124 -3.63 -18.07 -11.19
C ARG A 124 -5.09 -18.00 -10.77
N ALA A 125 -5.40 -18.29 -9.50
CA ALA A 125 -6.74 -18.10 -8.97
C ALA A 125 -7.19 -16.62 -9.01
N CYS A 126 -6.29 -15.66 -8.76
CA CYS A 126 -6.60 -14.24 -8.91
C CYS A 126 -6.91 -13.86 -10.36
N ILE A 127 -6.19 -14.43 -11.33
CA ILE A 127 -6.43 -14.18 -12.76
C ILE A 127 -7.78 -14.78 -13.19
N SER A 128 -8.12 -16.01 -12.76
CA SER A 128 -9.42 -16.61 -13.10
C SER A 128 -10.60 -15.77 -12.58
N ILE A 129 -10.48 -15.22 -11.36
CA ILE A 129 -11.48 -14.32 -10.75
C ILE A 129 -11.63 -13.03 -11.59
N ARG A 130 -10.55 -12.52 -12.17
CA ARG A 130 -10.59 -11.34 -13.04
C ARG A 130 -11.36 -11.59 -14.33
N GLU A 131 -11.18 -12.78 -14.95
CA GLU A 131 -11.84 -13.12 -16.20
C GLU A 131 -13.34 -13.37 -15.99
N ASP A 132 -13.71 -14.21 -15.00
CA ASP A 132 -15.10 -14.43 -14.60
C ASP A 132 -15.17 -14.87 -13.13
N GLU A 133 -15.73 -13.99 -12.28
CA GLU A 133 -15.88 -14.25 -10.86
C GLU A 133 -16.91 -15.36 -10.57
N ILE A 134 -18.03 -15.38 -11.32
CA ILE A 134 -19.11 -16.33 -11.10
C ILE A 134 -18.66 -17.72 -11.54
N ALA A 135 -18.02 -17.84 -12.70
CA ALA A 135 -17.48 -19.11 -13.16
C ALA A 135 -16.40 -19.66 -12.21
N SER A 136 -15.53 -18.80 -11.69
CA SER A 136 -14.50 -19.19 -10.71
C SER A 136 -15.13 -19.73 -9.43
N GLU A 137 -16.18 -19.08 -8.93
CA GLU A 137 -16.89 -19.51 -7.72
C GLU A 137 -17.59 -20.85 -7.89
N THR A 138 -18.21 -21.10 -9.05
CA THR A 138 -18.85 -22.39 -9.39
C THR A 138 -17.82 -23.53 -9.50
N MET A 139 -16.57 -23.21 -9.86
CA MET A 139 -15.46 -24.15 -9.90
C MET A 139 -14.81 -24.37 -8.52
N GLY A 140 -15.38 -23.82 -7.45
CA GLY A 140 -14.93 -24.01 -6.07
C GLY A 140 -13.80 -23.07 -5.61
N VAL A 141 -13.49 -22.02 -6.37
CA VAL A 141 -12.49 -21.02 -5.97
C VAL A 141 -13.10 -20.08 -4.92
N ALA A 142 -12.48 -19.99 -3.74
CA ALA A 142 -12.92 -19.08 -2.67
C ALA A 142 -12.58 -17.62 -3.02
N THR A 143 -13.35 -16.99 -3.92
CA THR A 143 -13.10 -15.68 -4.53
C THR A 143 -12.75 -14.60 -3.51
N THR A 144 -13.52 -14.49 -2.41
CA THR A 144 -13.28 -13.51 -1.35
C THR A 144 -11.90 -13.64 -0.71
N ARG A 145 -11.45 -14.88 -0.42
CA ARG A 145 -10.12 -15.11 0.20
C ARG A 145 -8.99 -14.64 -0.72
N TYR A 146 -9.06 -14.99 -2.00
CA TYR A 146 -8.03 -14.59 -2.96
C TYR A 146 -8.00 -13.08 -3.21
N LYS A 147 -9.17 -12.44 -3.26
CA LYS A 147 -9.30 -10.98 -3.34
C LYS A 147 -8.67 -10.29 -2.14
N VAL A 148 -8.98 -10.73 -0.91
CA VAL A 148 -8.41 -10.19 0.33
C VAL A 148 -6.90 -10.39 0.34
N THR A 149 -6.39 -11.56 0.00
CA THR A 149 -4.94 -11.84 -0.04
C THR A 149 -4.23 -10.92 -1.02
N ALA A 150 -4.75 -10.76 -2.24
CA ALA A 150 -4.17 -9.87 -3.24
C ALA A 150 -4.18 -8.41 -2.78
N PHE A 151 -5.24 -7.97 -2.08
CA PHE A 151 -5.35 -6.62 -1.54
C PHE A 151 -4.32 -6.37 -0.42
N ILE A 152 -4.14 -7.33 0.50
CA ILE A 152 -3.12 -7.26 1.56
C ILE A 152 -1.72 -7.19 0.97
N VAL A 153 -1.41 -8.03 -0.01
CA VAL A 153 -0.11 -8.00 -0.70
C VAL A 153 0.12 -6.62 -1.34
N GLY A 154 -0.89 -6.07 -2.02
CA GLY A 154 -0.82 -4.72 -2.60
C GLY A 154 -0.59 -3.63 -1.55
N SER A 155 -1.28 -3.69 -0.40
CA SER A 155 -1.10 -2.72 0.69
C SER A 155 0.27 -2.82 1.36
N CYS A 156 0.84 -4.02 1.50
CA CYS A 156 2.20 -4.23 2.00
C CYS A 156 3.24 -3.54 1.10
N PHE A 157 3.14 -3.71 -0.22
CA PHE A 157 4.03 -3.05 -1.17
C PHE A 157 3.81 -1.54 -1.23
N ALA A 158 2.57 -1.06 -1.09
CA ALA A 158 2.29 0.36 -0.98
C ALA A 158 2.93 0.98 0.28
N GLY A 159 2.86 0.28 1.42
CA GLY A 159 3.55 0.69 2.65
C GLY A 159 5.07 0.73 2.50
N MET A 160 5.66 -0.27 1.85
CA MET A 160 7.09 -0.29 1.55
C MET A 160 7.50 0.89 0.65
N ALA A 161 6.71 1.18 -0.39
CA ALA A 161 6.95 2.35 -1.25
C ALA A 161 6.87 3.66 -0.47
N GLY A 162 5.94 3.77 0.49
CA GLY A 162 5.84 4.91 1.41
C GLY A 162 7.06 5.07 2.30
N ALA A 163 7.60 3.98 2.84
CA ALA A 163 8.82 4.00 3.65
C ALA A 163 10.04 4.49 2.85
N LEU A 164 10.19 4.03 1.62
CA LEU A 164 11.23 4.50 0.71
C LEU A 164 11.05 5.97 0.36
N TYR A 165 9.82 6.40 0.09
CA TYR A 165 9.48 7.79 -0.19
C TYR A 165 9.89 8.72 0.96
N ALA A 166 9.55 8.37 2.21
CA ALA A 166 9.89 9.15 3.39
C ALA A 166 11.39 9.38 3.56
N SER A 167 12.18 8.32 3.39
CA SER A 167 13.64 8.37 3.52
C SER A 167 14.35 9.03 2.33
N TYR A 168 13.67 9.14 1.17
CA TYR A 168 14.23 9.80 0.00
C TYR A 168 13.97 11.31 -0.01
N PHE A 169 12.75 11.74 0.32
CA PHE A 169 12.32 13.14 0.23
C PHE A 169 12.51 13.94 1.52
N TYR A 170 12.93 13.34 2.62
CA TYR A 170 13.14 13.97 3.96
C TYR A 170 11.91 14.60 4.61
N VAL A 171 10.80 14.69 3.90
CA VAL A 171 9.57 15.33 4.36
C VAL A 171 8.39 14.45 4.03
N VAL A 172 7.52 14.24 5.02
CA VAL A 172 6.25 13.54 4.87
C VAL A 172 5.14 14.44 5.36
N LYS A 173 4.25 14.83 4.45
CA LYS A 173 3.06 15.64 4.76
C LYS A 173 1.81 14.85 4.40
N PRO A 174 0.70 14.97 5.18
CA PRO A 174 -0.53 14.26 4.87
C PRO A 174 -1.11 14.61 3.50
N ASP A 175 -0.94 15.85 3.05
CA ASP A 175 -1.46 16.33 1.76
C ASP A 175 -0.81 15.66 0.55
N LEU A 176 0.42 15.16 0.70
CA LEU A 176 1.12 14.44 -0.36
C LEU A 176 0.47 13.08 -0.69
N PHE A 177 -0.34 12.54 0.21
CA PHE A 177 -1.00 11.24 0.09
C PHE A 177 -2.51 11.36 -0.09
N GLY A 178 -2.98 12.51 -0.55
CA GLY A 178 -4.39 12.77 -0.83
C GLY A 178 -4.91 12.09 -2.11
N PHE A 179 -6.13 12.45 -2.46
CA PHE A 179 -6.86 11.95 -3.63
C PHE A 179 -6.07 12.05 -4.95
N MET A 180 -5.39 13.18 -5.19
CA MET A 180 -4.59 13.38 -6.41
C MET A 180 -3.49 12.34 -6.56
N LYS A 181 -2.84 11.95 -5.45
CA LYS A 181 -1.81 10.91 -5.48
C LYS A 181 -2.37 9.53 -5.85
N SER A 182 -3.58 9.22 -5.40
CA SER A 182 -4.26 7.97 -5.79
C SER A 182 -4.58 7.97 -7.29
N ILE A 183 -4.97 9.12 -7.85
CA ILE A 183 -5.21 9.26 -9.29
C ILE A 183 -3.91 9.13 -10.09
N ASP A 184 -2.81 9.77 -9.66
CA ASP A 184 -1.51 9.65 -10.32
C ASP A 184 -1.07 8.19 -10.43
N ILE A 185 -1.18 7.44 -9.31
CA ILE A 185 -0.85 6.00 -9.29
C ILE A 185 -1.74 5.22 -10.26
N LEU A 186 -3.00 5.58 -10.35
CA LEU A 186 -3.95 4.93 -11.23
C LEU A 186 -3.67 5.22 -12.70
N ILE A 187 -3.34 6.47 -13.04
CA ILE A 187 -2.96 6.86 -14.40
C ILE A 187 -1.76 6.02 -14.87
N ILE A 188 -0.72 5.91 -14.02
CA ILE A 188 0.46 5.08 -14.31
C ILE A 188 0.10 3.60 -14.50
N LEU A 189 -0.95 3.11 -13.82
CA LEU A 189 -1.38 1.71 -13.93
C LEU A 189 -2.17 1.45 -15.23
N VAL A 190 -2.90 2.44 -15.73
CA VAL A 190 -3.81 2.29 -16.89
C VAL A 190 -3.08 2.58 -18.21
N PHE A 191 -2.14 3.52 -18.23
CA PHE A 191 -1.30 3.88 -19.37
C PHE A 191 0.06 3.21 -19.30
#